data_15bcd0a800148e7f16c4c2c9bba6ed70
#
_entry.id   15bcd0a800148e7f16c4c2c9bba6ed70
#
_cell.length_a   1.000
_cell.length_b   1.000
_cell.length_c   1.000
_cell.angle_alpha   90.00
_cell.angle_beta   90.00
_cell.angle_gamma   90.00
#
_symmetry.space_group_name_H-M   'P 1'
#
loop_
_entity.id
_entity.type
_entity.pdbx_description
1 polymer ?
#
loop_
_entity_poly.entity_id
_entity_poly.type
_entity_poly.pdbx_seq_one_letter_code
_entity_poly.pdbx_strand_id
1 'polypeptide(L)'
;MGDTMWALVFDRSKDEWAKSRGLRKQQVPRPHLDVSRDYRDSGEVIVKTRYAGFCGSDRGIWFRRAFGDMMAESLDRERKDVRVVGHELLGEVVEAGPEAERDYGYKPGDVVSTESHIICNTCYQCRIGDNHVCETARIIGISHDGCFAEYVKLPAQTLWPTDVKKIRPEVAALQEPFGNAVHACTKVNLRGKSVAIIGCGTIGLFAVAVARALGARQVIGVEPMEAHIRMARALGADAVVEPSKRTESSYVHDAAITAELLRLTDGVGVDVAMEMSGSNAALNTAISAVRRGGHVIMFGLKSGDAVIEQIDKVIVEGITLHSVVGRRIFETWHITRNLLESRDPDLHDLIWKVILDEGRGTVVPFAEFEPESFERAIQVHPKVLLRF
;
A
#
# COMPACT_ATOMS: atom_id res chain seq x y z
N MET A 1 -26.91 -20.09 8.67
CA MET A 1 -26.15 -19.15 7.82
C MET A 1 -25.68 -19.92 6.61
N GLY A 2 -25.65 -19.33 5.40
CA GLY A 2 -25.30 -20.08 4.17
C GLY A 2 -23.85 -20.55 4.17
N ASP A 3 -23.62 -21.71 3.55
CA ASP A 3 -22.27 -22.31 3.42
C ASP A 3 -21.37 -21.58 2.42
N THR A 4 -21.89 -20.55 1.72
CA THR A 4 -21.17 -19.76 0.70
C THR A 4 -21.28 -18.26 0.97
N MET A 5 -20.34 -17.50 0.39
CA MET A 5 -20.27 -16.04 0.40
C MET A 5 -19.87 -15.49 -0.95
N TRP A 6 -20.17 -14.22 -1.22
CA TRP A 6 -19.70 -13.54 -2.42
C TRP A 6 -18.26 -13.01 -2.24
N ALA A 7 -17.45 -13.15 -3.30
CA ALA A 7 -16.09 -12.68 -3.35
C ALA A 7 -15.65 -12.21 -4.74
N LEU A 8 -14.64 -11.35 -4.82
CA LEU A 8 -13.90 -11.09 -6.05
C LEU A 8 -12.64 -11.97 -6.06
N VAL A 9 -12.52 -12.76 -7.12
CA VAL A 9 -11.50 -13.79 -7.22
C VAL A 9 -10.77 -13.77 -8.56
N PHE A 10 -9.55 -14.27 -8.53
CA PHE A 10 -8.92 -14.90 -9.68
C PHE A 10 -9.23 -16.39 -9.64
N ASP A 11 -9.74 -16.95 -10.73
CA ASP A 11 -10.10 -18.36 -10.85
C ASP A 11 -9.35 -18.95 -12.06
N ARG A 12 -8.25 -19.66 -11.80
CA ARG A 12 -7.37 -20.21 -12.86
C ARG A 12 -8.02 -21.31 -13.69
N SER A 13 -9.12 -21.90 -13.21
CA SER A 13 -9.89 -22.86 -13.98
C SER A 13 -10.72 -22.21 -15.08
N LYS A 14 -10.96 -20.90 -14.99
CA LYS A 14 -11.76 -20.10 -15.92
C LYS A 14 -10.97 -19.00 -16.62
N ASP A 15 -9.86 -18.56 -16.02
CA ASP A 15 -9.08 -17.41 -16.45
C ASP A 15 -7.62 -17.83 -16.71
N GLU A 16 -7.22 -17.86 -17.96
CA GLU A 16 -5.82 -18.00 -18.31
C GLU A 16 -5.10 -16.67 -18.02
N TRP A 17 -4.05 -16.69 -17.17
CA TRP A 17 -3.37 -15.47 -16.73
C TRP A 17 -2.95 -14.56 -17.88
N ALA A 18 -2.30 -15.11 -18.91
CA ALA A 18 -1.77 -14.32 -20.02
C ALA A 18 -2.84 -13.71 -20.95
N LYS A 19 -4.09 -14.22 -20.92
CA LYS A 19 -5.16 -13.87 -21.86
C LYS A 19 -6.38 -13.22 -21.21
N SER A 20 -6.41 -13.14 -19.88
CA SER A 20 -7.55 -12.59 -19.15
C SER A 20 -7.20 -11.26 -18.45
N ARG A 21 -8.21 -10.59 -17.94
CA ARG A 21 -8.08 -9.44 -17.03
C ARG A 21 -9.29 -9.34 -16.12
N GLY A 22 -9.18 -8.51 -15.10
CA GLY A 22 -10.26 -8.32 -14.14
C GLY A 22 -10.31 -9.40 -13.07
N LEU A 23 -11.28 -9.30 -12.18
CA LEU A 23 -11.63 -10.25 -11.15
C LEU A 23 -13.07 -10.69 -11.34
N ARG A 24 -13.37 -11.95 -10.98
CA ARG A 24 -14.72 -12.50 -11.05
C ARG A 24 -15.43 -12.33 -9.73
N LYS A 25 -16.66 -11.79 -9.76
CA LYS A 25 -17.58 -11.86 -8.62
C LYS A 25 -18.29 -13.21 -8.66
N GLN A 26 -17.97 -14.07 -7.70
CA GLN A 26 -18.57 -15.41 -7.61
C GLN A 26 -18.78 -15.85 -6.17
N GLN A 27 -19.60 -16.88 -5.98
CA GLN A 27 -19.74 -17.52 -4.69
C GLN A 27 -18.57 -18.46 -4.43
N VAL A 28 -18.04 -18.39 -3.20
CA VAL A 28 -16.99 -19.27 -2.67
C VAL A 28 -17.42 -19.80 -1.31
N PRO A 29 -16.85 -20.91 -0.82
CA PRO A 29 -17.12 -21.38 0.53
C PRO A 29 -16.85 -20.29 1.56
N ARG A 30 -17.79 -20.10 2.50
CA ARG A 30 -17.58 -19.19 3.63
C ARG A 30 -16.56 -19.81 4.58
N PRO A 31 -15.54 -19.09 5.03
CA PRO A 31 -14.59 -19.58 5.99
C PRO A 31 -15.26 -19.77 7.37
N HIS A 32 -14.80 -20.77 8.10
CA HIS A 32 -15.18 -21.06 9.49
C HIS A 32 -13.94 -21.55 10.25
N LEU A 33 -14.00 -21.53 11.57
CA LEU A 33 -12.99 -22.10 12.43
C LEU A 33 -13.42 -23.50 12.88
N ASP A 34 -12.50 -24.47 12.77
CA ASP A 34 -12.70 -25.82 13.29
C ASP A 34 -11.37 -26.36 13.83
N VAL A 35 -11.10 -26.03 15.09
CA VAL A 35 -9.87 -26.42 15.80
C VAL A 35 -9.70 -27.94 15.88
N SER A 36 -10.81 -28.69 15.82
CA SER A 36 -10.75 -30.14 15.83
C SER A 36 -10.18 -30.74 14.54
N ARG A 37 -10.37 -30.08 13.42
CA ARG A 37 -9.83 -30.46 12.09
C ARG A 37 -8.48 -29.83 11.78
N ASP A 38 -8.31 -28.57 12.15
CA ASP A 38 -7.06 -27.83 11.93
C ASP A 38 -6.71 -27.02 13.19
N TYR A 39 -5.70 -27.46 13.91
CA TYR A 39 -5.26 -26.80 15.15
C TYR A 39 -4.84 -25.33 14.93
N ARG A 40 -4.46 -24.96 13.70
CA ARG A 40 -4.09 -23.57 13.36
C ARG A 40 -5.27 -22.62 13.52
N ASP A 41 -6.49 -23.12 13.41
CA ASP A 41 -7.71 -22.33 13.62
C ASP A 41 -7.81 -21.78 15.05
N SER A 42 -7.03 -22.33 15.99
CA SER A 42 -6.91 -21.78 17.34
C SER A 42 -6.34 -20.34 17.35
N GLY A 43 -5.41 -20.04 16.44
CA GLY A 43 -4.78 -18.72 16.31
C GLY A 43 -5.40 -17.83 15.23
N GLU A 44 -6.49 -18.27 14.58
CA GLU A 44 -7.16 -17.57 13.49
C GLU A 44 -8.42 -16.84 13.96
N VAL A 45 -8.85 -15.87 13.16
CA VAL A 45 -10.12 -15.15 13.33
C VAL A 45 -10.90 -15.11 12.02
N ILE A 46 -12.22 -15.04 12.10
CA ILE A 46 -13.08 -14.69 10.97
C ILE A 46 -13.47 -13.23 11.11
N VAL A 47 -13.15 -12.45 10.10
CA VAL A 47 -13.48 -11.02 10.01
C VAL A 47 -14.55 -10.84 8.95
N LYS A 48 -15.66 -10.17 9.31
CA LYS A 48 -16.65 -9.67 8.35
C LYS A 48 -16.12 -8.37 7.76
N THR A 49 -15.94 -8.34 6.45
CA THR A 49 -15.45 -7.14 5.74
C THR A 49 -16.51 -6.03 5.80
N ARG A 50 -16.10 -4.82 6.10
CA ARG A 50 -16.89 -3.58 6.00
C ARG A 50 -16.44 -2.74 4.82
N TYR A 51 -15.13 -2.53 4.71
CA TYR A 51 -14.49 -1.83 3.59
C TYR A 51 -13.21 -2.56 3.19
N ALA A 52 -12.94 -2.60 1.89
CA ALA A 52 -11.70 -3.13 1.35
C ALA A 52 -11.14 -2.19 0.28
N GLY A 53 -9.87 -1.77 0.44
CA GLY A 53 -9.19 -0.89 -0.48
C GLY A 53 -8.57 -1.64 -1.66
N PHE A 54 -8.60 -1.03 -2.85
CA PHE A 54 -7.97 -1.57 -4.05
C PHE A 54 -6.57 -0.97 -4.20
N CYS A 55 -5.56 -1.81 -4.06
CA CYS A 55 -4.14 -1.46 -4.07
C CYS A 55 -3.54 -1.44 -5.50
N GLY A 56 -2.34 -0.86 -5.61
CA GLY A 56 -1.52 -0.96 -6.82
C GLY A 56 -1.14 -2.41 -7.18
N SER A 57 -0.93 -3.28 -6.20
CA SER A 57 -0.70 -4.72 -6.37
C SER A 57 -1.95 -5.44 -6.91
N ASP A 58 -3.15 -5.09 -6.42
CA ASP A 58 -4.42 -5.60 -6.96
C ASP A 58 -4.63 -5.14 -8.41
N ARG A 59 -4.20 -3.92 -8.75
CA ARG A 59 -4.15 -3.45 -10.13
C ARG A 59 -3.20 -4.29 -10.98
N GLY A 60 -2.04 -4.67 -10.43
CA GLY A 60 -1.10 -5.59 -11.07
C GLY A 60 -1.75 -6.94 -11.38
N ILE A 61 -2.53 -7.48 -10.46
CA ILE A 61 -3.32 -8.72 -10.64
C ILE A 61 -4.45 -8.50 -11.65
N TRP A 62 -5.20 -7.39 -11.53
CA TRP A 62 -6.31 -7.06 -12.45
C TRP A 62 -5.88 -7.07 -13.92
N PHE A 63 -4.74 -6.45 -14.21
CA PHE A 63 -4.19 -6.35 -15.57
C PHE A 63 -3.18 -7.44 -15.91
N ARG A 64 -3.00 -8.48 -15.06
CA ARG A 64 -2.07 -9.60 -15.25
C ARG A 64 -0.61 -9.17 -15.45
N ARG A 65 -0.19 -8.13 -14.74
CA ARG A 65 1.15 -7.52 -14.85
C ARG A 65 2.10 -7.92 -13.72
N ALA A 66 1.58 -8.40 -12.59
CA ALA A 66 2.37 -8.71 -11.41
C ALA A 66 1.74 -9.84 -10.59
N PHE A 67 2.56 -10.57 -9.83
CA PHE A 67 2.20 -11.59 -8.86
C PHE A 67 1.61 -12.90 -9.43
N GLY A 68 1.67 -13.11 -10.75
CA GLY A 68 1.14 -14.32 -11.37
C GLY A 68 1.79 -15.59 -10.84
N ASP A 69 3.13 -15.64 -10.81
CA ASP A 69 3.89 -16.81 -10.35
C ASP A 69 3.65 -17.09 -8.87
N MET A 70 3.71 -16.06 -8.01
CA MET A 70 3.44 -16.20 -6.57
C MET A 70 2.04 -16.74 -6.29
N MET A 71 1.05 -16.26 -7.05
CA MET A 71 -0.34 -16.71 -6.93
C MET A 71 -0.47 -18.16 -7.40
N ALA A 72 0.11 -18.52 -8.55
CA ALA A 72 0.09 -19.87 -9.09
C ALA A 72 0.75 -20.88 -8.13
N GLU A 73 1.96 -20.60 -7.66
CA GLU A 73 2.67 -21.45 -6.69
C GLU A 73 1.89 -21.65 -5.39
N SER A 74 1.22 -20.58 -4.90
CA SER A 74 0.41 -20.68 -3.68
C SER A 74 -0.85 -21.52 -3.89
N LEU A 75 -1.51 -21.38 -5.04
CA LEU A 75 -2.68 -22.18 -5.41
C LEU A 75 -2.31 -23.66 -5.57
N ASP A 76 -1.16 -23.97 -6.17
CA ASP A 76 -0.66 -25.34 -6.30
C ASP A 76 -0.39 -25.98 -4.94
N ARG A 77 0.30 -25.23 -4.05
CA ARG A 77 0.57 -25.70 -2.68
C ARG A 77 -0.70 -25.96 -1.89
N GLU A 78 -1.74 -25.12 -2.06
CA GLU A 78 -3.02 -25.24 -1.39
C GLU A 78 -3.99 -26.20 -2.10
N ARG A 79 -3.65 -26.67 -3.30
CA ARG A 79 -4.52 -27.51 -4.17
C ARG A 79 -5.87 -26.84 -4.44
N LYS A 80 -5.84 -25.55 -4.76
CA LYS A 80 -6.98 -24.71 -5.07
C LYS A 80 -6.85 -24.12 -6.47
N ASP A 81 -7.98 -23.75 -7.08
CA ASP A 81 -8.01 -23.03 -8.34
C ASP A 81 -8.42 -21.57 -8.17
N VAL A 82 -8.90 -21.19 -7.00
CA VAL A 82 -9.49 -19.88 -6.73
C VAL A 82 -8.70 -19.17 -5.63
N ARG A 83 -8.34 -17.91 -5.89
CA ARG A 83 -7.76 -16.98 -4.90
C ARG A 83 -8.69 -15.79 -4.72
N VAL A 84 -9.18 -15.58 -3.50
CA VAL A 84 -9.82 -14.32 -3.11
C VAL A 84 -8.74 -13.25 -3.01
N VAL A 85 -8.93 -12.11 -3.71
CA VAL A 85 -7.94 -11.02 -3.78
C VAL A 85 -8.23 -9.96 -2.70
N GLY A 86 -7.35 -8.96 -2.57
CA GLY A 86 -7.51 -7.82 -1.66
C GLY A 86 -6.84 -8.00 -0.31
N HIS A 87 -6.23 -6.92 0.20
CA HIS A 87 -5.45 -6.95 1.45
C HIS A 87 -5.55 -5.66 2.29
N GLU A 88 -6.24 -4.64 1.81
CA GLU A 88 -6.51 -3.43 2.57
C GLU A 88 -7.89 -3.56 3.22
N LEU A 89 -7.95 -3.83 4.52
CA LEU A 89 -9.16 -4.23 5.23
C LEU A 89 -9.56 -3.24 6.33
N LEU A 90 -10.84 -2.95 6.42
CA LEU A 90 -11.54 -2.65 7.66
C LEU A 90 -12.68 -3.64 7.84
N GLY A 91 -12.73 -4.33 8.97
CA GLY A 91 -13.77 -5.31 9.23
C GLY A 91 -14.09 -5.46 10.71
N GLU A 92 -14.98 -6.38 11.00
CA GLU A 92 -15.41 -6.73 12.35
C GLU A 92 -15.17 -8.21 12.62
N VAL A 93 -14.50 -8.54 13.71
CA VAL A 93 -14.32 -9.92 14.14
C VAL A 93 -15.70 -10.53 14.45
N VAL A 94 -16.02 -11.66 13.83
CA VAL A 94 -17.27 -12.40 14.06
C VAL A 94 -17.04 -13.75 14.75
N GLU A 95 -15.81 -14.28 14.66
CA GLU A 95 -15.39 -15.51 15.29
C GLU A 95 -13.89 -15.42 15.60
N ALA A 96 -13.46 -15.88 16.77
CA ALA A 96 -12.05 -15.95 17.16
C ALA A 96 -11.73 -17.32 17.71
N GLY A 97 -10.56 -17.83 17.33
CA GLY A 97 -10.05 -19.08 17.91
C GLY A 97 -9.56 -18.90 19.35
N PRO A 98 -9.47 -19.97 20.14
CA PRO A 98 -9.12 -19.89 21.57
C PRO A 98 -7.75 -19.22 21.84
N GLU A 99 -6.75 -19.43 20.97
CA GLU A 99 -5.46 -18.75 21.08
C GLU A 99 -5.54 -17.29 20.64
N ALA A 100 -6.33 -16.98 19.62
CA ALA A 100 -6.57 -15.60 19.18
C ALA A 100 -7.20 -14.77 20.30
N GLU A 101 -8.16 -15.33 21.05
CA GLU A 101 -8.75 -14.68 22.22
C GLU A 101 -7.76 -14.55 23.38
N ARG A 102 -7.05 -15.61 23.73
CA ARG A 102 -6.15 -15.66 24.88
C ARG A 102 -4.92 -14.76 24.69
N ASP A 103 -4.26 -14.86 23.54
CA ASP A 103 -2.93 -14.26 23.32
C ASP A 103 -3.00 -12.85 22.72
N TYR A 104 -4.04 -12.55 21.95
CA TYR A 104 -4.24 -11.26 21.29
C TYR A 104 -5.46 -10.47 21.80
N GLY A 105 -6.35 -11.11 22.56
CA GLY A 105 -7.54 -10.48 23.16
C GLY A 105 -8.68 -10.19 22.19
N TYR A 106 -8.63 -10.70 20.95
CA TYR A 106 -9.69 -10.49 19.95
C TYR A 106 -10.95 -11.27 20.29
N LYS A 107 -12.10 -10.63 20.11
CA LYS A 107 -13.43 -11.19 20.34
C LYS A 107 -14.44 -10.67 19.32
N PRO A 108 -15.56 -11.36 19.13
CA PRO A 108 -16.65 -10.88 18.28
C PRO A 108 -17.07 -9.47 18.63
N GLY A 109 -17.21 -8.60 17.59
CA GLY A 109 -17.53 -7.20 17.71
C GLY A 109 -16.33 -6.25 17.66
N ASP A 110 -15.09 -6.74 17.79
CA ASP A 110 -13.90 -5.92 17.65
C ASP A 110 -13.74 -5.44 16.20
N VAL A 111 -13.47 -4.14 16.02
CA VAL A 111 -13.21 -3.55 14.71
C VAL A 111 -11.71 -3.56 14.47
N VAL A 112 -11.31 -4.11 13.31
CA VAL A 112 -9.91 -4.35 12.97
C VAL A 112 -9.58 -3.95 11.55
N SER A 113 -8.32 -3.54 11.34
CA SER A 113 -7.62 -3.56 10.06
C SER A 113 -6.64 -4.74 10.06
N THR A 114 -5.86 -4.92 8.99
CA THR A 114 -4.89 -6.01 8.90
C THR A 114 -3.58 -5.59 8.25
N GLU A 115 -2.48 -6.12 8.78
CA GLU A 115 -1.20 -6.17 8.09
C GLU A 115 -1.28 -7.20 6.96
N SER A 116 -0.84 -6.83 5.77
CA SER A 116 -0.95 -7.71 4.60
C SER A 116 0.05 -8.86 4.57
N HIS A 117 1.15 -8.78 5.35
CA HIS A 117 2.19 -9.79 5.42
C HIS A 117 1.99 -10.73 6.60
N ILE A 118 1.72 -12.00 6.31
CA ILE A 118 1.70 -13.07 7.31
C ILE A 118 3.13 -13.57 7.47
N ILE A 119 3.77 -13.20 8.57
CA ILE A 119 5.17 -13.51 8.87
C ILE A 119 5.31 -14.81 9.66
N CYS A 120 6.47 -15.47 9.57
CA CYS A 120 6.69 -16.74 10.26
C CYS A 120 7.14 -16.61 11.73
N ASN A 121 7.61 -15.45 12.17
CA ASN A 121 8.18 -15.16 13.49
C ASN A 121 9.42 -16.00 13.87
N THR A 122 9.93 -16.86 12.98
CA THR A 122 11.00 -17.83 13.32
C THR A 122 12.26 -17.69 12.48
N CYS A 123 12.20 -17.11 11.26
CA CYS A 123 13.38 -16.88 10.44
C CYS A 123 14.31 -15.82 11.07
N TYR A 124 15.52 -15.71 10.54
CA TYR A 124 16.52 -14.79 11.07
C TYR A 124 15.99 -13.36 11.12
N GLN A 125 15.42 -12.87 10.02
CA GLN A 125 14.88 -11.49 9.91
C GLN A 125 13.77 -11.23 10.93
N CYS A 126 12.86 -12.16 11.11
CA CYS A 126 11.80 -12.02 12.13
C CYS A 126 12.39 -11.92 13.54
N ARG A 127 13.41 -12.74 13.85
CA ARG A 127 14.00 -12.80 15.19
C ARG A 127 14.83 -11.60 15.57
N ILE A 128 15.40 -10.87 14.58
CA ILE A 128 16.13 -9.61 14.80
C ILE A 128 15.26 -8.37 14.72
N GLY A 129 13.95 -8.50 14.42
CA GLY A 129 13.00 -7.39 14.33
C GLY A 129 12.76 -6.85 12.92
N ASP A 130 13.44 -7.38 11.89
CA ASP A 130 13.21 -7.01 10.49
C ASP A 130 12.15 -7.90 9.84
N ASN A 131 11.06 -8.14 10.57
CA ASN A 131 10.00 -9.08 10.21
C ASN A 131 9.25 -8.71 8.92
N HIS A 132 9.27 -7.46 8.50
CA HIS A 132 8.72 -6.97 7.22
C HIS A 132 9.45 -7.55 5.99
N VAL A 133 10.63 -8.13 6.15
CA VAL A 133 11.39 -8.86 5.13
C VAL A 133 11.51 -10.35 5.47
N CYS A 134 10.47 -10.93 6.07
CA CYS A 134 10.40 -12.34 6.40
C CYS A 134 10.59 -13.23 5.15
N GLU A 135 11.48 -14.23 5.23
CA GLU A 135 11.82 -15.12 4.10
C GLU A 135 10.62 -15.93 3.56
N THR A 136 9.69 -16.26 4.43
CA THR A 136 8.53 -17.11 4.11
C THR A 136 7.21 -16.36 4.25
N ALA A 137 7.25 -15.03 4.12
CA ALA A 137 6.04 -14.22 4.21
C ALA A 137 5.00 -14.66 3.18
N ARG A 138 3.75 -14.81 3.62
CA ARG A 138 2.61 -14.91 2.72
C ARG A 138 1.91 -13.57 2.66
N ILE A 139 1.35 -13.23 1.52
CA ILE A 139 0.66 -11.96 1.31
C ILE A 139 -0.83 -12.21 1.16
N ILE A 140 -1.63 -11.60 2.03
CA ILE A 140 -3.10 -11.63 1.98
C ILE A 140 -3.56 -11.12 0.62
N GLY A 141 -4.51 -11.82 -0.02
CA GLY A 141 -5.01 -11.51 -1.35
C GLY A 141 -4.13 -11.96 -2.52
N ILE A 142 -2.92 -12.50 -2.25
CA ILE A 142 -1.99 -12.98 -3.28
C ILE A 142 -1.62 -14.45 -3.04
N SER A 143 -0.91 -14.74 -1.96
CA SER A 143 -0.51 -16.10 -1.57
C SER A 143 -1.26 -16.64 -0.34
N HIS A 144 -2.30 -15.95 0.06
CA HIS A 144 -3.32 -16.29 1.04
C HIS A 144 -4.64 -15.66 0.61
N ASP A 145 -5.80 -16.23 0.95
CA ASP A 145 -7.10 -15.63 0.61
C ASP A 145 -7.27 -14.26 1.25
N GLY A 146 -7.82 -13.31 0.50
CA GLY A 146 -7.91 -11.90 0.83
C GLY A 146 -9.29 -11.41 1.25
N CYS A 147 -9.42 -10.08 1.31
CA CYS A 147 -10.56 -9.39 1.90
C CYS A 147 -11.59 -8.85 0.88
N PHE A 148 -11.45 -9.11 -0.41
CA PHE A 148 -12.51 -8.78 -1.37
C PHE A 148 -13.63 -9.83 -1.31
N ALA A 149 -14.13 -10.10 -0.12
CA ALA A 149 -15.17 -11.05 0.20
C ALA A 149 -15.96 -10.59 1.43
N GLU A 150 -17.17 -11.12 1.61
CA GLU A 150 -18.00 -10.79 2.77
C GLU A 150 -17.33 -11.19 4.10
N TYR A 151 -16.52 -12.24 4.08
CA TYR A 151 -15.76 -12.72 5.24
C TYR A 151 -14.35 -13.15 4.81
N VAL A 152 -13.39 -12.95 5.70
CA VAL A 152 -12.01 -13.40 5.51
C VAL A 152 -11.50 -14.09 6.79
N LYS A 153 -10.74 -15.17 6.62
CA LYS A 153 -10.06 -15.88 7.72
C LYS A 153 -8.61 -15.43 7.75
N LEU A 154 -8.18 -14.91 8.89
CA LEU A 154 -6.85 -14.31 9.06
C LEU A 154 -6.19 -14.77 10.37
N PRO A 155 -4.85 -14.93 10.37
CA PRO A 155 -4.11 -15.10 11.62
C PRO A 155 -4.27 -13.88 12.53
N ALA A 156 -4.59 -14.07 13.79
CA ALA A 156 -4.77 -13.00 14.77
C ALA A 156 -3.55 -12.07 14.85
N GLN A 157 -2.35 -12.59 14.63
CA GLN A 157 -1.10 -11.82 14.61
C GLN A 157 -1.05 -10.72 13.54
N THR A 158 -1.88 -10.77 12.49
CA THR A 158 -1.90 -9.74 11.44
C THR A 158 -2.87 -8.61 11.74
N LEU A 159 -3.77 -8.80 12.69
CA LEU A 159 -4.83 -7.84 12.95
C LEU A 159 -4.33 -6.62 13.72
N TRP A 160 -4.96 -5.48 13.41
CA TRP A 160 -4.73 -4.21 14.06
C TRP A 160 -6.04 -3.62 14.59
N PRO A 161 -6.18 -3.44 15.92
CA PRO A 161 -7.36 -2.85 16.54
C PRO A 161 -7.57 -1.41 16.05
N THR A 162 -8.78 -1.10 15.62
CA THR A 162 -9.10 0.19 14.99
C THR A 162 -10.30 0.87 15.63
N ASP A 163 -10.11 2.10 16.11
CA ASP A 163 -11.19 2.91 16.72
C ASP A 163 -11.87 3.77 15.64
N VAL A 164 -12.99 3.29 15.12
CA VAL A 164 -13.80 4.00 14.12
C VAL A 164 -14.57 5.22 14.67
N LYS A 165 -14.47 5.51 15.96
CA LYS A 165 -14.93 6.77 16.54
C LYS A 165 -13.92 7.89 16.34
N LYS A 166 -12.64 7.53 16.17
CA LYS A 166 -11.52 8.46 15.97
C LYS A 166 -11.13 8.62 14.52
N ILE A 167 -11.22 7.55 13.72
CA ILE A 167 -10.88 7.55 12.30
C ILE A 167 -12.12 7.16 11.51
N ARG A 168 -12.43 7.90 10.43
CA ARG A 168 -13.53 7.52 9.51
C ARG A 168 -13.35 6.09 8.99
N PRO A 169 -14.42 5.28 8.91
CA PRO A 169 -14.30 3.88 8.46
C PRO A 169 -13.64 3.73 7.08
N GLU A 170 -13.96 4.61 6.13
CA GLU A 170 -13.39 4.59 4.79
C GLU A 170 -11.87 4.81 4.82
N VAL A 171 -11.41 5.73 5.65
CA VAL A 171 -9.97 6.00 5.82
C VAL A 171 -9.30 4.92 6.67
N ALA A 172 -10.00 4.37 7.64
CA ALA A 172 -9.50 3.27 8.47
C ALA A 172 -9.17 2.02 7.64
N ALA A 173 -9.87 1.78 6.52
CA ALA A 173 -9.53 0.73 5.56
C ALA A 173 -8.20 0.97 4.83
N LEU A 174 -7.67 2.19 4.87
CA LEU A 174 -6.43 2.59 4.19
C LEU A 174 -5.21 2.62 5.12
N GLN A 175 -5.30 2.15 6.35
CA GLN A 175 -4.17 2.14 7.29
C GLN A 175 -2.97 1.36 6.74
N GLU A 176 -3.24 0.23 6.06
CA GLU A 176 -2.22 -0.60 5.43
C GLU A 176 -1.41 0.17 4.38
N PRO A 177 -2.00 0.74 3.30
CA PRO A 177 -1.23 1.49 2.31
C PRO A 177 -0.70 2.82 2.83
N PHE A 178 -1.39 3.48 3.76
CA PHE A 178 -0.89 4.68 4.42
C PHE A 178 0.38 4.38 5.22
N GLY A 179 0.44 3.22 5.88
CA GLY A 179 1.63 2.72 6.58
C GLY A 179 2.86 2.55 5.67
N ASN A 180 2.69 2.29 4.37
CA ASN A 180 3.79 2.27 3.42
C ASN A 180 4.44 3.66 3.28
N ALA A 181 3.63 4.71 3.16
CA ALA A 181 4.12 6.09 3.13
C ALA A 181 4.78 6.48 4.46
N VAL A 182 4.19 6.07 5.59
CA VAL A 182 4.79 6.28 6.92
C VAL A 182 6.17 5.61 7.00
N HIS A 183 6.30 4.36 6.56
CA HIS A 183 7.59 3.66 6.55
C HIS A 183 8.65 4.40 5.71
N ALA A 184 8.27 4.85 4.51
CA ALA A 184 9.18 5.63 3.67
C ALA A 184 9.59 6.96 4.34
N CYS A 185 8.62 7.71 4.88
CA CYS A 185 8.85 9.00 5.50
C CYS A 185 9.60 8.94 6.85
N THR A 186 9.65 7.77 7.49
CA THR A 186 10.35 7.58 8.77
C THR A 186 11.76 7.00 8.64
N LYS A 187 12.21 6.66 7.42
CA LYS A 187 13.60 6.22 7.18
C LYS A 187 14.62 7.29 7.52
N VAL A 188 14.24 8.56 7.40
CA VAL A 188 15.05 9.73 7.73
C VAL A 188 14.18 10.70 8.52
N ASN A 189 14.74 11.36 9.54
CA ASN A 189 14.01 12.43 10.20
C ASN A 189 13.77 13.59 9.22
N LEU A 190 12.50 13.86 8.88
CA LEU A 190 12.10 14.86 7.89
C LEU A 190 11.96 16.27 8.47
N ARG A 191 11.97 16.44 9.79
CA ARG A 191 11.76 17.73 10.44
C ARG A 191 12.77 18.77 9.96
N GLY A 192 12.24 19.87 9.43
CA GLY A 192 13.06 20.99 8.90
C GLY A 192 13.73 20.72 7.55
N LYS A 193 13.50 19.56 6.90
CA LYS A 193 14.13 19.18 5.64
C LYS A 193 13.27 19.54 4.41
N SER A 194 13.94 19.70 3.27
CA SER A 194 13.31 19.72 1.96
C SER A 194 13.18 18.30 1.43
N VAL A 195 11.98 17.96 0.94
CA VAL A 195 11.63 16.61 0.48
C VAL A 195 11.05 16.69 -0.93
N ALA A 196 11.62 15.93 -1.87
CA ALA A 196 11.01 15.70 -3.18
C ALA A 196 10.33 14.34 -3.20
N ILE A 197 9.08 14.28 -3.69
CA ILE A 197 8.30 13.05 -3.84
C ILE A 197 8.06 12.84 -5.34
N ILE A 198 8.80 11.90 -5.94
CA ILE A 198 8.81 11.65 -7.37
C ILE A 198 7.84 10.51 -7.69
N GLY A 199 6.68 10.88 -8.25
CA GLY A 199 5.51 10.04 -8.42
C GLY A 199 4.49 10.25 -7.31
N CYS A 200 3.45 11.05 -7.59
CA CYS A 200 2.33 11.31 -6.69
C CYS A 200 1.12 10.39 -7.01
N GLY A 201 1.38 9.08 -7.20
CA GLY A 201 0.34 8.06 -7.13
C GLY A 201 -0.19 7.92 -5.70
N THR A 202 -0.97 6.88 -5.40
CA THR A 202 -1.59 6.71 -4.07
C THR A 202 -0.58 6.85 -2.92
N ILE A 203 0.54 6.12 -2.97
CA ILE A 203 1.54 6.14 -1.89
C ILE A 203 2.29 7.46 -1.86
N GLY A 204 2.60 8.04 -3.02
CA GLY A 204 3.22 9.38 -3.10
C GLY A 204 2.33 10.49 -2.53
N LEU A 205 1.02 10.46 -2.80
CA LEU A 205 0.05 11.39 -2.20
C LEU A 205 -0.01 11.24 -0.68
N PHE A 206 -0.03 10.00 -0.16
CA PHE A 206 0.09 9.78 1.28
C PHE A 206 1.43 10.30 1.82
N ALA A 207 2.53 10.09 1.09
CA ALA A 207 3.84 10.58 1.51
C ALA A 207 3.92 12.11 1.58
N VAL A 208 3.22 12.84 0.69
CA VAL A 208 3.09 14.32 0.79
C VAL A 208 2.46 14.70 2.11
N ALA A 209 1.30 14.12 2.45
CA ALA A 209 0.59 14.41 3.69
C ALA A 209 1.41 14.02 4.94
N VAL A 210 2.04 12.84 4.93
CA VAL A 210 2.89 12.34 6.03
C VAL A 210 4.14 13.20 6.20
N ALA A 211 4.83 13.58 5.12
CA ALA A 211 6.02 14.43 5.20
C ALA A 211 5.71 15.79 5.85
N ARG A 212 4.56 16.38 5.49
CA ARG A 212 4.06 17.59 6.17
C ARG A 212 3.81 17.38 7.64
N ALA A 213 3.06 16.34 8.00
CA ALA A 213 2.75 16.03 9.39
C ALA A 213 4.02 15.75 10.23
N LEU A 214 5.07 15.20 9.62
CA LEU A 214 6.37 14.97 10.27
C LEU A 214 7.26 16.23 10.29
N GLY A 215 6.77 17.38 9.84
CA GLY A 215 7.46 18.68 9.96
C GLY A 215 8.50 18.94 8.88
N ALA A 216 8.36 18.37 7.68
CA ALA A 216 9.18 18.77 6.54
C ALA A 216 9.00 20.28 6.26
N ARG A 217 10.13 20.99 6.08
CA ARG A 217 10.14 22.43 5.80
C ARG A 217 9.55 22.73 4.43
N GLN A 218 9.85 21.87 3.47
CA GLN A 218 9.41 22.00 2.09
C GLN A 218 9.08 20.62 1.52
N VAL A 219 7.94 20.49 0.86
CA VAL A 219 7.53 19.27 0.15
C VAL A 219 7.27 19.60 -1.30
N ILE A 220 8.00 18.97 -2.23
CA ILE A 220 7.91 19.18 -3.66
C ILE A 220 7.45 17.88 -4.30
N GLY A 221 6.29 17.88 -4.96
CA GLY A 221 5.82 16.75 -5.77
C GLY A 221 6.45 16.76 -7.15
N VAL A 222 6.57 15.59 -7.79
CA VAL A 222 6.86 15.44 -9.22
C VAL A 222 5.82 14.50 -9.79
N GLU A 223 4.98 14.99 -10.71
CA GLU A 223 3.81 14.25 -11.19
C GLU A 223 3.33 14.74 -12.55
N PRO A 224 3.06 13.86 -13.54
CA PRO A 224 2.56 14.28 -14.86
C PRO A 224 1.03 14.44 -14.94
N MET A 225 0.26 13.84 -14.01
CA MET A 225 -1.21 13.83 -14.09
C MET A 225 -1.80 15.03 -13.35
N GLU A 226 -2.50 15.90 -14.09
CA GLU A 226 -3.10 17.13 -13.56
C GLU A 226 -4.00 16.88 -12.32
N ALA A 227 -4.76 15.79 -12.30
CA ALA A 227 -5.59 15.44 -11.14
C ALA A 227 -4.74 15.18 -9.89
N HIS A 228 -3.63 14.44 -10.03
CA HIS A 228 -2.72 14.14 -8.92
C HIS A 228 -1.92 15.36 -8.49
N ILE A 229 -1.58 16.27 -9.43
CA ILE A 229 -0.95 17.58 -9.14
C ILE A 229 -1.84 18.39 -8.21
N ARG A 230 -3.13 18.51 -8.53
CA ARG A 230 -4.10 19.20 -7.65
C ARG A 230 -4.23 18.55 -6.28
N MET A 231 -4.29 17.22 -6.23
CA MET A 231 -4.34 16.46 -4.97
C MET A 231 -3.07 16.68 -4.14
N ALA A 232 -1.88 16.60 -4.73
CA ALA A 232 -0.62 16.82 -4.03
C ALA A 232 -0.55 18.22 -3.40
N ARG A 233 -0.97 19.25 -4.13
CA ARG A 233 -1.08 20.63 -3.60
C ARG A 233 -2.07 20.71 -2.44
N ALA A 234 -3.24 20.08 -2.57
CA ALA A 234 -4.26 20.06 -1.53
C ALA A 234 -3.79 19.31 -0.26
N LEU A 235 -2.91 18.30 -0.42
CA LEU A 235 -2.29 17.54 0.66
C LEU A 235 -1.07 18.24 1.30
N GLY A 236 -0.68 19.42 0.79
CA GLY A 236 0.35 20.25 1.39
C GLY A 236 1.69 20.28 0.65
N ALA A 237 1.76 19.89 -0.63
CA ALA A 237 2.94 20.15 -1.44
C ALA A 237 3.08 21.65 -1.71
N ASP A 238 4.27 22.22 -1.47
CA ASP A 238 4.57 23.64 -1.72
C ASP A 238 4.69 23.94 -3.21
N ALA A 239 5.19 22.95 -3.97
CA ALA A 239 5.29 22.98 -5.40
C ALA A 239 5.05 21.60 -5.99
N VAL A 240 4.60 21.54 -7.24
CA VAL A 240 4.58 20.30 -8.01
C VAL A 240 5.19 20.58 -9.38
N VAL A 241 6.21 19.79 -9.72
CA VAL A 241 6.96 19.88 -10.98
C VAL A 241 6.39 18.84 -11.94
N GLU A 242 6.09 19.26 -13.16
CA GLU A 242 5.65 18.35 -14.21
C GLU A 242 6.86 17.81 -14.97
N PRO A 243 6.94 16.47 -15.16
CA PRO A 243 7.97 15.90 -16.01
C PRO A 243 7.86 16.37 -17.46
N SER A 244 9.00 16.57 -18.11
CA SER A 244 9.04 16.71 -19.55
C SER A 244 8.48 15.48 -20.25
N LYS A 245 8.00 15.60 -21.49
CA LYS A 245 7.35 14.50 -22.21
C LYS A 245 8.18 13.21 -22.16
N ARG A 246 7.58 12.13 -21.61
CA ARG A 246 8.19 10.82 -21.46
C ARG A 246 8.77 10.30 -22.78
N THR A 247 10.04 9.91 -22.76
CA THR A 247 10.60 8.86 -23.63
C THR A 247 10.44 7.53 -22.89
N GLU A 248 9.64 6.63 -23.40
CA GLU A 248 9.11 5.45 -22.67
C GLU A 248 10.13 4.41 -22.19
N SER A 249 11.39 4.49 -22.51
CA SER A 249 12.41 3.48 -22.16
C SER A 249 13.72 4.03 -21.59
N SER A 250 13.79 5.30 -21.24
CA SER A 250 15.03 5.89 -20.76
C SER A 250 15.23 5.66 -19.27
N TYR A 251 16.42 5.21 -18.87
CA TYR A 251 16.89 5.27 -17.50
C TYR A 251 17.51 6.64 -17.15
N VAL A 252 17.74 7.48 -18.14
CA VAL A 252 18.39 8.79 -17.98
C VAL A 252 17.52 9.70 -17.11
N HIS A 253 18.15 10.43 -16.19
CA HIS A 253 17.45 11.39 -15.35
C HIS A 253 16.78 12.50 -16.18
N ASP A 254 15.68 13.03 -15.70
CA ASP A 254 15.03 14.19 -16.29
C ASP A 254 15.78 15.46 -15.87
N ALA A 255 16.56 16.01 -16.80
CA ALA A 255 17.37 17.19 -16.53
C ALA A 255 16.52 18.45 -16.21
N ALA A 256 15.30 18.55 -16.78
CA ALA A 256 14.40 19.67 -16.51
C ALA A 256 13.84 19.59 -15.08
N ILE A 257 13.44 18.39 -14.63
CA ILE A 257 13.01 18.17 -13.23
C ILE A 257 14.18 18.46 -12.29
N THR A 258 15.37 17.93 -12.59
CA THR A 258 16.57 18.15 -11.76
C THR A 258 16.86 19.64 -11.62
N ALA A 259 16.85 20.40 -12.74
CA ALA A 259 17.09 21.85 -12.73
C ALA A 259 16.03 22.60 -11.90
N GLU A 260 14.76 22.21 -12.02
CA GLU A 260 13.69 22.85 -11.26
C GLU A 260 13.76 22.54 -9.77
N LEU A 261 14.07 21.29 -9.38
CA LEU A 261 14.29 20.91 -7.97
C LEU A 261 15.49 21.68 -7.37
N LEU A 262 16.58 21.83 -8.13
CA LEU A 262 17.72 22.66 -7.72
C LEU A 262 17.30 24.13 -7.57
N ARG A 263 16.54 24.69 -8.52
CA ARG A 263 16.05 26.07 -8.45
C ARG A 263 15.18 26.30 -7.19
N LEU A 264 14.28 25.35 -6.88
CA LEU A 264 13.40 25.44 -5.70
C LEU A 264 14.15 25.25 -4.35
N THR A 265 15.41 24.83 -4.41
CA THR A 265 16.28 24.61 -3.23
C THR A 265 17.57 25.43 -3.28
N ASP A 266 17.52 26.61 -3.93
CA ASP A 266 18.62 27.59 -4.02
C ASP A 266 19.94 26.98 -4.55
N GLY A 267 19.85 26.01 -5.47
CA GLY A 267 20.98 25.32 -6.09
C GLY A 267 21.59 24.21 -5.24
N VAL A 268 21.13 24.00 -3.99
CA VAL A 268 21.69 23.01 -3.07
C VAL A 268 21.22 21.58 -3.38
N GLY A 269 19.99 21.42 -3.82
CA GLY A 269 19.30 20.16 -3.95
C GLY A 269 18.46 19.80 -2.71
N VAL A 270 17.55 18.83 -2.85
CA VAL A 270 16.69 18.41 -1.74
C VAL A 270 17.45 17.58 -0.71
N ASP A 271 17.06 17.68 0.56
CA ASP A 271 17.63 16.85 1.63
C ASP A 271 17.28 15.37 1.43
N VAL A 272 16.04 15.09 1.00
CA VAL A 272 15.50 13.74 0.81
C VAL A 272 14.73 13.70 -0.50
N ALA A 273 15.05 12.75 -1.36
CA ALA A 273 14.28 12.44 -2.57
C ALA A 273 13.64 11.06 -2.43
N MET A 274 12.31 10.97 -2.57
CA MET A 274 11.54 9.72 -2.46
C MET A 274 11.07 9.29 -3.86
N GLU A 275 11.59 8.17 -4.35
CA GLU A 275 11.16 7.57 -5.61
C GLU A 275 9.98 6.64 -5.35
N MET A 276 8.78 7.07 -5.77
CA MET A 276 7.49 6.39 -5.53
C MET A 276 6.83 5.87 -6.81
N SER A 277 7.44 6.11 -7.98
CA SER A 277 6.82 5.82 -9.29
C SER A 277 7.15 4.43 -9.85
N GLY A 278 8.27 3.85 -9.45
CA GLY A 278 8.82 2.63 -10.05
C GLY A 278 9.56 2.87 -11.40
N SER A 279 9.74 4.12 -11.83
CA SER A 279 10.47 4.45 -13.05
C SER A 279 11.98 4.52 -12.81
N ASN A 280 12.77 3.95 -13.73
CA ASN A 280 14.23 4.07 -13.68
C ASN A 280 14.71 5.52 -13.84
N ALA A 281 14.09 6.28 -14.73
CA ALA A 281 14.40 7.71 -14.90
C ALA A 281 14.09 8.49 -13.61
N ALA A 282 13.02 8.15 -12.89
CA ALA A 282 12.68 8.79 -11.62
C ALA A 282 13.72 8.50 -10.52
N LEU A 283 14.27 7.27 -10.48
CA LEU A 283 15.36 6.94 -9.56
C LEU A 283 16.61 7.79 -9.84
N ASN A 284 17.01 7.87 -11.11
CA ASN A 284 18.18 8.66 -11.52
C ASN A 284 17.94 10.17 -11.33
N THR A 285 16.71 10.64 -11.53
CA THR A 285 16.32 12.04 -11.22
C THR A 285 16.42 12.30 -9.70
N ALA A 286 15.99 11.37 -8.85
CA ALA A 286 16.14 11.47 -7.41
C ALA A 286 17.61 11.59 -6.99
N ILE A 287 18.49 10.74 -7.57
CA ILE A 287 19.94 10.79 -7.32
C ILE A 287 20.54 12.11 -7.82
N SER A 288 20.09 12.61 -8.97
CA SER A 288 20.61 13.85 -9.55
C SER A 288 20.20 15.11 -8.79
N ALA A 289 18.99 15.10 -8.18
CA ALA A 289 18.40 16.25 -7.51
C ALA A 289 18.68 16.33 -6.02
N VAL A 290 19.15 15.24 -5.39
CA VAL A 290 19.48 15.23 -3.97
C VAL A 290 20.82 15.95 -3.71
N ARG A 291 20.91 16.65 -2.58
CA ARG A 291 22.13 17.35 -2.18
C ARG A 291 23.26 16.38 -1.76
N ARG A 292 24.47 16.89 -1.64
CA ARG A 292 25.59 16.14 -1.04
C ARG A 292 25.25 15.74 0.40
N GLY A 293 25.56 14.49 0.76
CA GLY A 293 25.19 13.90 2.04
C GLY A 293 23.67 13.73 2.25
N GLY A 294 22.87 13.83 1.19
CA GLY A 294 21.42 13.66 1.25
C GLY A 294 20.99 12.20 1.13
N HIS A 295 19.68 11.98 1.07
CA HIS A 295 19.09 10.65 1.13
C HIS A 295 18.14 10.40 -0.03
N VAL A 296 18.23 9.23 -0.65
CA VAL A 296 17.26 8.76 -1.65
C VAL A 296 16.50 7.57 -1.06
N ILE A 297 15.19 7.66 -1.01
CA ILE A 297 14.29 6.60 -0.54
C ILE A 297 13.70 5.90 -1.79
N MET A 298 13.99 4.62 -1.96
CA MET A 298 13.52 3.78 -3.07
C MET A 298 12.33 2.95 -2.58
N PHE A 299 11.15 3.25 -3.10
CA PHE A 299 9.91 2.53 -2.77
C PHE A 299 9.28 1.89 -4.01
N GLY A 300 9.26 2.61 -5.15
CA GLY A 300 8.61 2.13 -6.37
C GLY A 300 9.27 0.86 -6.92
N LEU A 301 8.49 -0.22 -7.06
CA LEU A 301 9.00 -1.47 -7.65
C LEU A 301 9.31 -1.25 -9.14
N LYS A 302 10.50 -1.63 -9.55
CA LYS A 302 10.95 -1.57 -10.94
C LYS A 302 10.49 -2.79 -11.72
N SER A 303 10.20 -2.61 -13.00
CA SER A 303 9.99 -3.71 -13.93
C SER A 303 11.29 -3.93 -14.72
N GLY A 304 11.86 -5.13 -14.60
CA GLY A 304 13.15 -5.47 -15.20
C GLY A 304 14.36 -4.87 -14.46
N ASP A 305 15.49 -4.80 -15.16
CA ASP A 305 16.74 -4.29 -14.60
C ASP A 305 16.70 -2.78 -14.35
N ALA A 306 17.28 -2.33 -13.25
CA ALA A 306 17.49 -0.93 -12.93
C ALA A 306 18.92 -0.50 -13.23
N VAL A 307 19.09 0.62 -13.92
CA VAL A 307 20.39 1.21 -14.22
C VAL A 307 20.59 2.47 -13.39
N ILE A 308 21.65 2.55 -12.60
CA ILE A 308 22.05 3.78 -11.91
C ILE A 308 23.04 4.52 -12.82
N GLU A 309 22.60 5.65 -13.38
CA GLU A 309 23.36 6.44 -14.36
C GLU A 309 24.63 7.06 -13.76
N GLN A 310 24.57 7.50 -12.52
CA GLN A 310 25.63 8.29 -11.87
C GLN A 310 26.04 7.65 -10.55
N ILE A 311 26.50 6.40 -10.58
CA ILE A 311 26.93 5.71 -9.35
C ILE A 311 28.09 6.43 -8.64
N ASP A 312 29.00 7.03 -9.42
CA ASP A 312 30.13 7.80 -8.85
C ASP A 312 29.64 9.01 -8.05
N LYS A 313 28.55 9.66 -8.47
CA LYS A 313 27.92 10.73 -7.70
C LYS A 313 27.44 10.24 -6.35
N VAL A 314 26.81 9.07 -6.28
CA VAL A 314 26.36 8.46 -5.02
C VAL A 314 27.53 8.30 -4.05
N ILE A 315 28.67 7.81 -4.56
CA ILE A 315 29.89 7.55 -3.76
C ILE A 315 30.56 8.86 -3.35
N VAL A 316 30.88 9.73 -4.32
CA VAL A 316 31.69 10.94 -4.11
C VAL A 316 30.94 12.00 -3.30
N GLU A 317 29.62 12.08 -3.48
CA GLU A 317 28.80 13.05 -2.77
C GLU A 317 28.21 12.48 -1.46
N GLY A 318 28.51 11.21 -1.10
CA GLY A 318 28.08 10.60 0.15
C GLY A 318 26.56 10.45 0.25
N ILE A 319 25.88 10.18 -0.87
CA ILE A 319 24.42 9.99 -0.90
C ILE A 319 24.07 8.63 -0.30
N THR A 320 23.08 8.58 0.57
CA THR A 320 22.59 7.33 1.13
C THR A 320 21.35 6.85 0.39
N LEU A 321 21.40 5.63 -0.15
CA LEU A 321 20.25 4.96 -0.76
C LEU A 321 19.55 4.07 0.28
N HIS A 322 18.26 4.28 0.51
CA HIS A 322 17.44 3.48 1.41
C HIS A 322 16.40 2.70 0.61
N SER A 323 16.31 1.40 0.82
CA SER A 323 15.21 0.59 0.31
C SER A 323 14.06 0.53 1.32
N VAL A 324 12.83 0.50 0.81
CA VAL A 324 11.61 0.37 1.61
C VAL A 324 10.71 -0.68 0.99
N VAL A 325 10.29 -1.64 1.80
CA VAL A 325 9.27 -2.62 1.44
C VAL A 325 8.23 -2.70 2.55
N GLY A 326 6.96 -2.65 2.18
CA GLY A 326 5.86 -2.79 3.13
C GLY A 326 5.95 -1.83 4.32
N ARG A 327 5.69 -2.35 5.50
CA ARG A 327 5.64 -1.63 6.79
C ARG A 327 6.49 -2.36 7.82
N ARG A 328 7.16 -1.66 8.70
CA ARG A 328 7.76 -2.30 9.88
C ARG A 328 6.64 -2.72 10.84
N ILE A 329 6.45 -4.02 10.99
CA ILE A 329 5.35 -4.65 11.72
C ILE A 329 5.71 -4.75 13.22
N PHE A 330 5.04 -4.04 14.17
CA PHE A 330 3.94 -3.09 13.98
C PHE A 330 4.36 -1.65 14.30
N GLU A 331 5.65 -1.33 14.24
CA GLU A 331 6.17 0.01 14.56
C GLU A 331 5.48 1.10 13.73
N THR A 332 5.42 0.91 12.40
CA THR A 332 4.76 1.87 11.52
C THR A 332 3.25 1.93 11.69
N TRP A 333 2.62 0.87 12.18
CA TRP A 333 1.19 0.86 12.50
C TRP A 333 0.86 1.78 13.69
N HIS A 334 1.72 1.80 14.72
CA HIS A 334 1.57 2.75 15.82
C HIS A 334 1.68 4.21 15.35
N ILE A 335 2.66 4.50 14.48
CA ILE A 335 2.83 5.85 13.91
C ILE A 335 1.63 6.19 13.02
N THR A 336 1.18 5.26 12.16
CA THR A 336 0.00 5.40 11.30
C THR A 336 -1.23 5.77 12.13
N ARG A 337 -1.51 5.00 13.19
CA ARG A 337 -2.63 5.28 14.09
C ARG A 337 -2.53 6.67 14.69
N ASN A 338 -1.38 7.04 15.24
CA ASN A 338 -1.20 8.35 15.88
C ASN A 338 -1.41 9.49 14.89
N LEU A 339 -0.93 9.36 13.65
CA LEU A 339 -1.14 10.36 12.60
C LEU A 339 -2.61 10.46 12.17
N LEU A 340 -3.31 9.34 12.00
CA LEU A 340 -4.69 9.32 11.55
C LEU A 340 -5.69 9.67 12.66
N GLU A 341 -5.38 9.42 13.93
CA GLU A 341 -6.18 9.83 15.08
C GLU A 341 -5.93 11.29 15.50
N SER A 342 -4.84 11.92 15.02
CA SER A 342 -4.51 13.31 15.30
C SER A 342 -5.57 14.26 14.67
N ARG A 343 -5.88 15.34 15.37
CA ARG A 343 -6.75 16.41 14.87
C ARG A 343 -5.98 17.64 14.39
N ASP A 344 -4.66 17.63 14.57
CA ASP A 344 -3.77 18.68 14.10
C ASP A 344 -2.44 18.07 13.62
N PRO A 345 -2.23 17.94 12.31
CA PRO A 345 -3.22 18.13 11.22
C PRO A 345 -4.28 17.00 11.20
N ASP A 346 -5.48 17.31 10.75
CA ASP A 346 -6.56 16.34 10.59
C ASP A 346 -6.37 15.55 9.28
N LEU A 347 -5.45 14.58 9.32
CA LEU A 347 -5.06 13.82 8.13
C LEU A 347 -6.17 12.90 7.62
N HIS A 348 -6.97 12.31 8.51
CA HIS A 348 -8.00 11.41 8.03
C HIS A 348 -9.13 12.15 7.29
N ASP A 349 -9.48 13.36 7.72
CA ASP A 349 -10.46 14.18 7.01
C ASP A 349 -9.89 14.69 5.66
N LEU A 350 -8.61 15.04 5.65
CA LEU A 350 -7.92 15.45 4.43
C LEU A 350 -7.84 14.29 3.40
N ILE A 351 -7.54 13.07 3.83
CA ILE A 351 -7.55 11.87 2.97
C ILE A 351 -8.95 11.61 2.42
N TRP A 352 -9.97 11.71 3.26
CA TRP A 352 -11.36 11.54 2.85
C TRP A 352 -11.77 12.53 1.76
N LYS A 353 -11.45 13.82 1.94
CA LYS A 353 -11.81 14.88 1.01
C LYS A 353 -11.01 14.85 -0.29
N VAL A 354 -9.70 14.65 -0.20
CA VAL A 354 -8.79 14.83 -1.34
C VAL A 354 -8.58 13.53 -2.12
N ILE A 355 -8.29 12.42 -1.42
CA ILE A 355 -7.95 11.15 -2.08
C ILE A 355 -9.19 10.33 -2.39
N LEU A 356 -10.14 10.28 -1.46
CA LEU A 356 -11.39 9.55 -1.62
C LEU A 356 -12.52 10.40 -2.19
N ASP A 357 -12.30 11.68 -2.50
CA ASP A 357 -13.29 12.60 -3.07
C ASP A 357 -14.67 12.49 -2.39
N GLU A 358 -14.67 12.38 -1.06
CA GLU A 358 -15.89 12.19 -0.24
C GLU A 358 -16.75 10.98 -0.66
N GLY A 359 -16.11 9.97 -1.24
CA GLY A 359 -16.77 8.75 -1.72
C GLY A 359 -17.31 8.84 -3.16
N ARG A 360 -17.22 10.01 -3.82
CA ARG A 360 -17.73 10.19 -5.19
C ARG A 360 -16.91 9.38 -6.20
N GLY A 361 -17.46 8.25 -6.67
CA GLY A 361 -16.79 7.32 -7.60
C GLY A 361 -15.63 6.53 -7.00
N THR A 362 -15.30 6.76 -5.73
CA THR A 362 -14.20 6.10 -5.02
C THR A 362 -14.67 5.07 -3.99
N VAL A 363 -15.94 5.09 -3.59
CA VAL A 363 -16.55 4.07 -2.73
C VAL A 363 -17.64 3.36 -3.51
N VAL A 364 -17.37 2.12 -3.88
CA VAL A 364 -18.25 1.27 -4.69
C VAL A 364 -18.94 0.25 -3.79
N PRO A 365 -20.29 0.22 -3.71
CA PRO A 365 -20.98 -0.85 -3.00
C PRO A 365 -20.64 -2.21 -3.65
N PHE A 366 -20.22 -3.19 -2.87
CA PHE A 366 -19.86 -4.50 -3.38
C PHE A 366 -21.03 -5.20 -4.07
N ALA A 367 -22.25 -4.96 -3.61
CA ALA A 367 -23.46 -5.47 -4.26
C ALA A 367 -23.59 -4.97 -5.71
N GLU A 368 -23.18 -3.73 -5.97
CA GLU A 368 -23.26 -3.04 -7.26
C GLU A 368 -21.96 -3.19 -8.10
N PHE A 369 -21.06 -4.07 -7.70
CA PHE A 369 -19.81 -4.28 -8.42
C PHE A 369 -20.08 -4.79 -9.84
N GLU A 370 -19.63 -4.02 -10.83
CA GLU A 370 -19.59 -4.36 -12.23
C GLU A 370 -18.17 -4.16 -12.77
N PRO A 371 -17.55 -5.18 -13.42
CA PRO A 371 -16.14 -5.15 -13.81
C PRO A 371 -15.74 -3.92 -14.62
N GLU A 372 -16.54 -3.54 -15.61
CA GLU A 372 -16.21 -2.43 -16.52
C GLU A 372 -16.26 -1.06 -15.84
N SER A 373 -17.27 -0.81 -15.00
CA SER A 373 -17.39 0.44 -14.25
C SER A 373 -16.33 0.53 -13.17
N PHE A 374 -16.01 -0.59 -12.53
CA PHE A 374 -14.93 -0.65 -11.54
C PHE A 374 -13.56 -0.43 -12.19
N GLU A 375 -13.30 -1.00 -13.38
CA GLU A 375 -12.06 -0.75 -14.13
C GLU A 375 -11.90 0.74 -14.46
N ARG A 376 -12.97 1.42 -14.88
CA ARG A 376 -12.92 2.88 -15.09
C ARG A 376 -12.60 3.63 -13.80
N ALA A 377 -13.24 3.27 -12.68
CA ALA A 377 -12.98 3.92 -11.39
C ALA A 377 -11.51 3.80 -10.96
N ILE A 378 -10.93 2.60 -11.02
CA ILE A 378 -9.53 2.38 -10.64
C ILE A 378 -8.51 3.02 -11.60
N GLN A 379 -8.92 3.36 -12.84
CA GLN A 379 -8.06 4.09 -13.78
C GLN A 379 -8.07 5.61 -13.53
N VAL A 380 -9.20 6.14 -13.08
CA VAL A 380 -9.39 7.59 -12.87
C VAL A 380 -8.96 8.02 -11.48
N HIS A 381 -9.29 7.23 -10.46
CA HIS A 381 -9.01 7.58 -9.06
C HIS A 381 -7.73 6.92 -8.54
N PRO A 382 -6.93 7.62 -7.72
CA PRO A 382 -5.73 7.03 -7.12
C PRO A 382 -6.07 5.92 -6.14
N LYS A 383 -7.26 5.97 -5.51
CA LYS A 383 -7.74 4.98 -4.56
C LYS A 383 -9.25 4.75 -4.72
N VAL A 384 -9.63 3.47 -4.69
CA VAL A 384 -11.03 3.02 -4.71
C VAL A 384 -11.24 2.02 -3.58
N LEU A 385 -12.40 2.08 -2.94
CA LEU A 385 -12.85 1.17 -1.88
C LEU A 385 -14.07 0.36 -2.35
N LEU A 386 -14.11 -0.89 -1.94
CA LEU A 386 -15.34 -1.70 -1.95
C LEU A 386 -15.99 -1.60 -0.57
N ARG A 387 -17.30 -1.35 -0.52
CA ARG A 387 -18.12 -1.33 0.69
C ARG A 387 -19.03 -2.53 0.71
N PHE A 388 -18.89 -3.38 1.71
CA PHE A 388 -19.67 -4.61 1.92
C PHE A 388 -20.90 -4.39 2.77
#